data_178912e3526068bbd9d9eb0f686a7edd
#
_entry.id   178912e3526068bbd9d9eb0f686a7edd
#
_cell.length_a   1.000
_cell.length_b   1.000
_cell.length_c   1.000
_cell.angle_alpha   90.00
_cell.angle_beta   90.00
_cell.angle_gamma   90.00
#
_symmetry.space_group_name_H-M   'P 1'
#
loop_
_entity.id
_entity.type
_entity.pdbx_description
1 polymer ?
#
loop_
_entity_poly.entity_id
_entity_poly.type
_entity_poly.pdbx_seq_one_letter_code
_entity_poly.pdbx_strand_id
1 'polypeptide(L)'
;MRKLFVVILAFVAIIAAIAIYVVVTTPRRSAGVRFPLTDAQRALLAQVPQSAESFALIPTAAALEAKLRANPITRDEVQSWEDKHSMPARWMMGGADVLLWRDADGGTHYLVQADPVRSLFVRNETPGAPLDAAERDAILALANSLPPGDALVVQRAESRGAFPPIARPAVTSLSVTTDAIELTSRAQATTANGQQPTANRFPRGALLTATFAKAPRMIDDLNRLFGTKVSPLLENGGTIAVYHVDARKLLPRPLGVIAVPADDARRAALSELLDRAKIAEAIGVRVRTAEKDGQLLLSFDDSIDTYLKDAFEPGRWPAGRWAVRMDAQRIAPIARELSESIGLRVASPRLFRSARDLNRWIGGLERASTIDAADSDEGAYEVLKVRITAK
;
A
#
# COMPACT_ATOMS: atom_id res chain seq x y z
N MET A 1 -49.95 -5.64 -39.87
CA MET A 1 -48.49 -5.50 -40.03
C MET A 1 -48.00 -4.04 -39.95
N ARG A 2 -48.55 -3.04 -40.66
CA ARG A 2 -48.12 -1.64 -40.59
C ARG A 2 -48.12 -1.04 -39.17
N LYS A 3 -49.17 -1.29 -38.35
CA LYS A 3 -49.24 -0.76 -36.97
C LYS A 3 -48.15 -1.34 -36.05
N LEU A 4 -47.81 -2.63 -36.18
CA LEU A 4 -46.75 -3.27 -35.41
C LEU A 4 -45.36 -2.71 -35.78
N PHE A 5 -45.15 -2.46 -37.07
CA PHE A 5 -43.88 -1.88 -37.56
C PHE A 5 -43.68 -0.45 -37.04
N VAL A 6 -44.74 0.37 -36.98
CA VAL A 6 -44.68 1.73 -36.41
C VAL A 6 -44.36 1.70 -34.92
N VAL A 7 -44.95 0.76 -34.16
CA VAL A 7 -44.69 0.60 -32.74
C VAL A 7 -43.23 0.17 -32.49
N ILE A 8 -42.73 -0.79 -33.28
CA ILE A 8 -41.32 -1.21 -33.19
C ILE A 8 -40.37 -0.06 -33.52
N LEU A 9 -40.64 0.69 -34.58
CA LEU A 9 -39.82 1.84 -34.99
C LEU A 9 -39.81 2.94 -33.93
N ALA A 10 -40.98 3.24 -33.33
CA ALA A 10 -41.08 4.20 -32.22
C ALA A 10 -40.30 3.72 -31.00
N PHE A 11 -40.35 2.43 -30.67
CA PHE A 11 -39.58 1.86 -29.54
C PHE A 11 -38.06 1.92 -29.80
N VAL A 12 -37.60 1.59 -31.00
CA VAL A 12 -36.19 1.72 -31.40
C VAL A 12 -35.75 3.18 -31.36
N ALA A 13 -36.57 4.12 -31.82
CA ALA A 13 -36.27 5.56 -31.76
C ALA A 13 -36.14 6.07 -30.30
N ILE A 14 -37.02 5.60 -29.42
CA ILE A 14 -36.95 5.92 -27.99
C ILE A 14 -35.66 5.37 -27.36
N ILE A 15 -35.30 4.12 -27.65
CA ILE A 15 -34.04 3.53 -27.17
C ILE A 15 -32.81 4.28 -27.69
N ALA A 16 -32.84 4.64 -29.00
CA ALA A 16 -31.76 5.42 -29.60
C ALA A 16 -31.67 6.83 -28.97
N ALA A 17 -32.78 7.50 -28.71
CA ALA A 17 -32.83 8.80 -28.05
C ALA A 17 -32.29 8.72 -26.59
N ILE A 18 -32.67 7.68 -25.86
CA ILE A 18 -32.15 7.41 -24.51
C ILE A 18 -30.62 7.16 -24.57
N ALA A 19 -30.16 6.35 -25.52
CA ALA A 19 -28.72 6.06 -25.68
C ALA A 19 -27.95 7.33 -26.05
N ILE A 20 -28.46 8.15 -26.97
CA ILE A 20 -27.86 9.45 -27.34
C ILE A 20 -27.87 10.39 -26.13
N TYR A 21 -28.99 10.48 -25.43
CA TYR A 21 -29.09 11.31 -24.22
C TYR A 21 -28.05 10.89 -23.18
N VAL A 22 -27.90 9.60 -22.89
CA VAL A 22 -26.91 9.05 -21.95
C VAL A 22 -25.47 9.37 -22.40
N VAL A 23 -25.18 9.26 -23.69
CA VAL A 23 -23.84 9.57 -24.23
C VAL A 23 -23.55 11.08 -24.20
N VAL A 24 -24.55 11.92 -24.52
CA VAL A 24 -24.37 13.39 -24.60
C VAL A 24 -24.38 14.03 -23.21
N THR A 25 -25.23 13.53 -22.30
CA THR A 25 -25.37 14.08 -20.93
C THR A 25 -24.41 13.47 -19.93
N THR A 26 -23.71 12.37 -20.28
CA THR A 26 -22.61 11.88 -19.45
C THR A 26 -21.50 12.93 -19.51
N PRO A 27 -21.31 13.75 -18.46
CA PRO A 27 -20.27 14.76 -18.51
C PRO A 27 -18.95 14.04 -18.77
N ARG A 28 -18.18 14.52 -19.74
CA ARG A 28 -16.76 14.17 -19.89
C ARG A 28 -16.01 14.73 -18.69
N ARG A 29 -16.33 14.22 -17.50
CA ARG A 29 -15.66 14.60 -16.28
C ARG A 29 -14.22 14.13 -16.39
N SER A 30 -13.30 15.03 -16.07
CA SER A 30 -11.89 14.66 -15.94
C SER A 30 -11.81 13.51 -14.95
N ALA A 31 -11.37 12.35 -15.41
CA ALA A 31 -11.16 11.19 -14.56
C ALA A 31 -10.16 11.57 -13.46
N GLY A 32 -10.59 11.46 -12.21
CA GLY A 32 -9.71 11.64 -11.06
C GLY A 32 -10.20 12.64 -10.01
N VAL A 33 -9.68 12.46 -8.81
CA VAL A 33 -9.85 13.40 -7.70
C VAL A 33 -8.85 14.53 -7.87
N ARG A 34 -9.35 15.75 -7.94
CA ARG A 34 -8.51 16.98 -7.90
C ARG A 34 -8.86 17.74 -6.63
N PHE A 35 -7.86 18.34 -6.02
CA PHE A 35 -8.06 19.17 -4.84
C PHE A 35 -7.97 20.65 -5.21
N PRO A 36 -8.88 21.49 -4.71
CA PRO A 36 -10.01 21.16 -3.82
C PRO A 36 -11.08 20.31 -4.51
N LEU A 37 -11.77 19.45 -3.73
CA LEU A 37 -12.87 18.64 -4.22
C LEU A 37 -13.98 19.48 -4.85
N THR A 38 -14.61 18.95 -5.90
CA THR A 38 -15.79 19.59 -6.52
C THR A 38 -16.97 19.64 -5.54
N ASP A 39 -17.95 20.51 -5.80
CA ASP A 39 -19.18 20.58 -4.98
C ASP A 39 -19.92 19.24 -4.94
N ALA A 40 -19.97 18.52 -6.07
CA ALA A 40 -20.57 17.20 -6.16
C ALA A 40 -19.85 16.19 -5.27
N GLN A 41 -18.50 16.18 -5.26
CA GLN A 41 -17.69 15.32 -4.42
C GLN A 41 -17.81 15.67 -2.94
N ARG A 42 -17.89 16.97 -2.61
CA ARG A 42 -18.16 17.43 -1.23
C ARG A 42 -19.55 17.00 -0.76
N ALA A 43 -20.55 17.07 -1.63
CA ALA A 43 -21.91 16.61 -1.33
C ALA A 43 -21.97 15.10 -1.06
N LEU A 44 -21.20 14.29 -1.80
CA LEU A 44 -21.06 12.86 -1.51
C LEU A 44 -20.37 12.61 -0.18
N LEU A 45 -19.29 13.31 0.09
CA LEU A 45 -18.54 13.20 1.36
C LEU A 45 -19.43 13.57 2.56
N ALA A 46 -20.34 14.54 2.39
CA ALA A 46 -21.31 14.92 3.42
C ALA A 46 -22.32 13.80 3.76
N GLN A 47 -22.43 12.78 2.92
CA GLN A 47 -23.34 11.64 3.13
C GLN A 47 -22.65 10.43 3.76
N VAL A 48 -21.33 10.48 4.03
CA VAL A 48 -20.62 9.41 4.72
C VAL A 48 -21.23 9.21 6.10
N PRO A 49 -21.68 7.98 6.46
CA PRO A 49 -22.29 7.74 7.76
C PRO A 49 -21.24 7.75 8.88
N GLN A 50 -21.69 8.12 10.07
CA GLN A 50 -20.84 8.14 11.27
C GLN A 50 -20.35 6.74 11.67
N SER A 51 -21.07 5.67 11.28
CA SER A 51 -20.69 4.26 11.49
C SER A 51 -19.52 3.81 10.65
N ALA A 52 -19.19 4.52 9.56
CA ALA A 52 -18.14 4.11 8.63
C ALA A 52 -16.76 4.14 9.30
N GLU A 53 -16.06 3.01 9.38
CA GLU A 53 -14.65 2.94 9.79
C GLU A 53 -13.70 3.39 8.67
N SER A 54 -14.09 3.15 7.44
CA SER A 54 -13.35 3.59 6.25
C SER A 54 -14.29 3.88 5.10
N PHE A 55 -13.87 4.76 4.21
CA PHE A 55 -14.63 5.03 2.98
C PHE A 55 -13.71 5.42 1.82
N ALA A 56 -14.24 5.31 0.61
CA ALA A 56 -13.56 5.71 -0.62
C ALA A 56 -14.49 6.53 -1.50
N LEU A 57 -13.98 7.65 -1.99
CA LEU A 57 -14.60 8.46 -3.02
C LEU A 57 -13.92 8.14 -4.35
N ILE A 58 -14.67 7.62 -5.31
CA ILE A 58 -14.20 7.21 -6.63
C ILE A 58 -14.94 8.06 -7.68
N PRO A 59 -14.32 9.11 -8.21
CA PRO A 59 -14.87 9.86 -9.31
C PRO A 59 -14.80 9.04 -10.59
N THR A 60 -15.91 8.91 -11.27
CA THR A 60 -15.98 8.19 -12.56
C THR A 60 -15.40 6.76 -12.45
N ALA A 61 -16.12 5.89 -11.77
CA ALA A 61 -15.68 4.50 -11.53
C ALA A 61 -15.22 3.75 -12.81
N ALA A 62 -15.82 4.02 -13.97
CA ALA A 62 -15.38 3.45 -15.24
C ALA A 62 -13.96 3.84 -15.65
N ALA A 63 -13.52 5.06 -15.34
CA ALA A 63 -12.17 5.49 -15.68
C ALA A 63 -11.13 4.80 -14.80
N LEU A 64 -11.40 4.67 -13.50
CA LEU A 64 -10.55 3.90 -12.60
C LEU A 64 -10.51 2.42 -13.01
N GLU A 65 -11.67 1.80 -13.32
CA GLU A 65 -11.76 0.43 -13.80
C GLU A 65 -10.89 0.21 -15.05
N ALA A 66 -10.98 1.12 -16.05
CA ALA A 66 -10.18 1.03 -17.26
C ALA A 66 -8.67 1.08 -16.98
N LYS A 67 -8.23 1.92 -16.04
CA LYS A 67 -6.84 2.00 -15.61
C LYS A 67 -6.39 0.75 -14.86
N LEU A 68 -7.20 0.26 -13.92
CA LEU A 68 -6.95 -0.97 -13.19
C LEU A 68 -6.86 -2.19 -14.13
N ARG A 69 -7.67 -2.23 -15.17
CA ARG A 69 -7.64 -3.28 -16.20
C ARG A 69 -6.39 -3.17 -17.09
N ALA A 70 -5.95 -1.97 -17.41
CA ALA A 70 -4.74 -1.75 -18.18
C ALA A 70 -3.46 -2.05 -17.39
N ASN A 71 -3.50 -1.92 -16.07
CA ASN A 71 -2.36 -2.17 -15.20
C ASN A 71 -2.16 -3.69 -14.97
N PRO A 72 -0.98 -4.26 -15.28
CA PRO A 72 -0.71 -5.70 -15.14
C PRO A 72 -0.92 -6.24 -13.73
N ILE A 73 -0.68 -5.43 -12.69
CA ILE A 73 -0.77 -5.85 -11.28
C ILE A 73 -2.22 -6.14 -10.90
N THR A 74 -3.17 -5.32 -11.39
CA THR A 74 -4.59 -5.36 -10.96
C THR A 74 -5.52 -6.01 -11.97
N ARG A 75 -5.06 -6.29 -13.20
CA ARG A 75 -5.88 -6.80 -14.31
C ARG A 75 -6.73 -8.02 -13.93
N ASP A 76 -6.13 -9.02 -13.32
CA ASP A 76 -6.83 -10.27 -13.01
C ASP A 76 -7.83 -10.11 -11.86
N GLU A 77 -7.57 -9.17 -10.93
CA GLU A 77 -8.52 -8.85 -9.87
C GLU A 77 -9.76 -8.16 -10.45
N VAL A 78 -9.56 -7.25 -11.40
CA VAL A 78 -10.66 -6.60 -12.13
C VAL A 78 -11.45 -7.65 -12.91
N GLN A 79 -10.78 -8.53 -13.65
CA GLN A 79 -11.44 -9.61 -14.39
C GLN A 79 -12.22 -10.53 -13.45
N SER A 80 -11.62 -10.95 -12.34
CA SER A 80 -12.31 -11.79 -11.33
C SER A 80 -13.52 -11.09 -10.69
N TRP A 81 -13.44 -9.76 -10.55
CA TRP A 81 -14.57 -8.97 -10.06
C TRP A 81 -15.68 -8.90 -11.12
N GLU A 82 -15.32 -8.66 -12.38
CA GLU A 82 -16.25 -8.60 -13.52
C GLU A 82 -17.02 -9.90 -13.71
N ASP A 83 -16.35 -11.04 -13.60
CA ASP A 83 -16.95 -12.36 -13.74
C ASP A 83 -18.03 -12.63 -12.67
N LYS A 84 -17.96 -11.93 -11.54
CA LYS A 84 -18.91 -12.08 -10.42
C LYS A 84 -20.07 -11.08 -10.46
N HIS A 85 -19.95 -10.00 -11.22
CA HIS A 85 -20.92 -8.92 -11.22
C HIS A 85 -21.57 -8.80 -12.59
N SER A 86 -22.91 -8.66 -12.59
CA SER A 86 -23.67 -8.55 -13.82
C SER A 86 -23.34 -7.26 -14.58
N MET A 87 -23.38 -7.32 -15.91
CA MET A 87 -23.16 -6.19 -16.78
C MET A 87 -24.00 -4.93 -16.44
N PRO A 88 -25.27 -5.04 -16.01
CA PRO A 88 -26.06 -3.89 -15.57
C PRO A 88 -25.44 -3.10 -14.42
N ALA A 89 -24.83 -3.76 -13.43
CA ALA A 89 -24.19 -3.05 -12.31
C ALA A 89 -22.99 -2.23 -12.77
N ARG A 90 -22.17 -2.76 -13.69
CA ARG A 90 -21.06 -2.05 -14.33
C ARG A 90 -21.53 -0.83 -15.10
N TRP A 91 -22.60 -0.99 -15.88
CA TRP A 91 -23.19 0.12 -16.63
C TRP A 91 -23.77 1.21 -15.72
N MET A 92 -24.42 0.82 -14.63
CA MET A 92 -25.01 1.75 -13.66
C MET A 92 -23.93 2.58 -12.94
N MET A 93 -22.80 1.97 -12.56
CA MET A 93 -21.72 2.66 -11.85
C MET A 93 -20.73 3.38 -12.77
N GLY A 94 -20.64 3.00 -14.03
CA GLY A 94 -19.54 3.35 -14.91
C GLY A 94 -19.31 4.83 -15.19
N GLY A 95 -20.33 5.69 -15.12
CA GLY A 95 -20.20 7.12 -15.40
C GLY A 95 -20.46 8.03 -14.20
N ALA A 96 -20.60 7.46 -13.02
CA ALA A 96 -20.98 8.16 -11.80
C ALA A 96 -19.81 8.31 -10.83
N ASP A 97 -19.89 9.32 -9.98
CA ASP A 97 -19.07 9.39 -8.77
C ASP A 97 -19.66 8.40 -7.76
N VAL A 98 -18.79 7.58 -7.16
CA VAL A 98 -19.20 6.51 -6.23
C VAL A 98 -18.55 6.78 -4.87
N LEU A 99 -19.37 6.74 -3.82
CA LEU A 99 -18.94 6.66 -2.45
C LEU A 99 -19.09 5.21 -1.98
N LEU A 100 -18.01 4.59 -1.55
CA LEU A 100 -18.00 3.29 -0.87
C LEU A 100 -17.68 3.51 0.60
N TRP A 101 -18.32 2.78 1.51
CA TRP A 101 -17.90 2.78 2.92
C TRP A 101 -18.00 1.38 3.51
N ARG A 102 -17.25 1.19 4.58
CA ARG A 102 -17.22 -0.04 5.34
C ARG A 102 -17.47 0.27 6.81
N ASP A 103 -18.42 -0.44 7.39
CA ASP A 103 -18.77 -0.35 8.79
C ASP A 103 -17.91 -1.27 9.68
N ALA A 104 -18.00 -1.11 10.97
CA ALA A 104 -17.26 -1.87 11.99
C ALA A 104 -17.56 -3.38 11.97
N ASP A 105 -18.74 -3.78 11.53
CA ASP A 105 -19.15 -5.17 11.33
C ASP A 105 -18.54 -5.81 10.06
N GLY A 106 -17.88 -4.99 9.23
CA GLY A 106 -17.26 -5.39 7.97
C GLY A 106 -18.19 -5.35 6.77
N GLY A 107 -19.42 -4.88 6.92
CA GLY A 107 -20.35 -4.60 5.82
C GLY A 107 -19.78 -3.55 4.88
N THR A 108 -19.91 -3.78 3.57
CA THR A 108 -19.51 -2.82 2.53
C THR A 108 -20.75 -2.29 1.83
N HIS A 109 -20.87 -0.99 1.83
CA HIS A 109 -22.01 -0.24 1.33
C HIS A 109 -21.57 0.72 0.22
N TYR A 110 -22.52 1.20 -0.58
CA TYR A 110 -22.22 2.15 -1.64
C TYR A 110 -23.35 3.15 -1.89
N LEU A 111 -22.95 4.30 -2.39
CA LEU A 111 -23.84 5.35 -2.89
C LEU A 111 -23.31 5.84 -4.22
N VAL A 112 -24.15 5.84 -5.23
CA VAL A 112 -23.81 6.24 -6.59
C VAL A 112 -24.51 7.55 -6.90
N GLN A 113 -23.75 8.58 -7.23
CA GLN A 113 -24.29 9.83 -7.75
C GLN A 113 -24.53 9.68 -9.26
N ALA A 114 -25.62 9.02 -9.60
CA ALA A 114 -26.01 8.77 -10.97
C ALA A 114 -26.71 10.01 -11.59
N ASP A 115 -26.63 10.11 -12.92
CA ASP A 115 -27.49 11.03 -13.66
C ASP A 115 -29.00 10.64 -13.52
N PRO A 116 -29.95 11.52 -13.87
CA PRO A 116 -31.39 11.28 -13.69
C PRO A 116 -31.89 9.98 -14.33
N VAL A 117 -31.30 9.54 -15.44
CA VAL A 117 -31.73 8.29 -16.12
C VAL A 117 -31.20 7.08 -15.36
N ARG A 118 -29.92 7.09 -14.96
CA ARG A 118 -29.34 5.98 -14.21
C ARG A 118 -29.91 5.88 -12.81
N SER A 119 -30.29 7.00 -12.18
CA SER A 119 -30.92 7.03 -10.85
C SER A 119 -32.23 6.23 -10.78
N LEU A 120 -32.91 6.00 -11.93
CA LEU A 120 -34.08 5.12 -12.00
C LEU A 120 -33.74 3.64 -11.78
N PHE A 121 -32.49 3.25 -12.01
CA PHE A 121 -32.03 1.85 -11.95
C PHE A 121 -31.09 1.57 -10.78
N VAL A 122 -30.56 2.61 -10.16
CA VAL A 122 -29.63 2.49 -9.01
C VAL A 122 -30.44 2.60 -7.72
N ARG A 123 -30.46 1.55 -6.93
CA ARG A 123 -31.00 1.59 -5.58
C ARG A 123 -29.87 1.93 -4.62
N ASN A 124 -29.72 3.22 -4.33
CA ASN A 124 -28.78 3.67 -3.31
C ASN A 124 -29.24 3.18 -1.92
N GLU A 125 -28.26 2.80 -1.12
CA GLU A 125 -28.51 2.56 0.30
C GLU A 125 -28.77 3.90 1.00
N THR A 126 -29.63 3.89 2.03
CA THR A 126 -29.87 5.10 2.85
C THR A 126 -28.74 5.20 3.87
N PRO A 127 -27.87 6.22 3.76
CA PRO A 127 -26.83 6.42 4.76
C PRO A 127 -27.47 6.66 6.14
N GLY A 128 -26.79 6.24 7.20
CA GLY A 128 -27.13 6.57 8.57
C GLY A 128 -26.88 8.06 8.88
N ALA A 129 -26.76 8.40 10.17
CA ALA A 129 -26.39 9.74 10.59
C ALA A 129 -25.05 10.15 9.95
N PRO A 130 -24.95 11.35 9.34
CA PRO A 130 -23.74 11.78 8.65
C PRO A 130 -22.58 12.02 9.63
N LEU A 131 -21.35 12.01 9.08
CA LEU A 131 -20.16 12.43 9.82
C LEU A 131 -20.34 13.81 10.46
N ASP A 132 -19.75 13.96 11.65
CA ASP A 132 -19.63 15.26 12.30
C ASP A 132 -18.93 16.28 11.39
N ALA A 133 -19.40 17.52 11.43
CA ALA A 133 -18.87 18.60 10.61
C ALA A 133 -17.38 18.85 10.86
N ALA A 134 -16.96 18.83 12.12
CA ALA A 134 -15.55 19.05 12.50
C ALA A 134 -14.64 17.94 11.96
N GLU A 135 -15.06 16.67 12.05
CA GLU A 135 -14.32 15.54 11.51
C GLU A 135 -14.24 15.61 9.99
N ARG A 136 -15.34 15.94 9.33
CA ARG A 136 -15.37 16.12 7.87
C ARG A 136 -14.43 17.23 7.42
N ASP A 137 -14.39 18.36 8.12
CA ASP A 137 -13.51 19.48 7.80
C ASP A 137 -12.03 19.11 8.03
N ALA A 138 -11.71 18.34 9.07
CA ALA A 138 -10.37 17.79 9.28
C ALA A 138 -9.94 16.84 8.14
N ILE A 139 -10.84 15.97 7.67
CA ILE A 139 -10.59 15.09 6.52
C ILE A 139 -10.37 15.91 5.24
N LEU A 140 -11.17 16.95 5.00
CA LEU A 140 -11.02 17.85 3.85
C LEU A 140 -9.70 18.61 3.89
N ALA A 141 -9.27 19.06 5.07
CA ALA A 141 -7.98 19.74 5.24
C ALA A 141 -6.80 18.82 4.87
N LEU A 142 -6.84 17.55 5.30
CA LEU A 142 -5.86 16.54 4.91
C LEU A 142 -5.91 16.26 3.41
N ALA A 143 -7.11 16.11 2.83
CA ALA A 143 -7.33 15.83 1.42
C ALA A 143 -6.78 16.94 0.52
N ASN A 144 -7.02 18.22 0.86
CA ASN A 144 -6.58 19.36 0.06
C ASN A 144 -5.06 19.46 -0.12
N SER A 145 -4.29 18.78 0.70
CA SER A 145 -2.83 18.76 0.64
C SER A 145 -2.27 17.54 -0.12
N LEU A 146 -3.13 16.65 -0.61
CA LEU A 146 -2.73 15.45 -1.35
C LEU A 146 -2.54 15.74 -2.85
N PRO A 147 -1.69 14.96 -3.55
CA PRO A 147 -1.63 15.01 -5.00
C PRO A 147 -2.93 14.52 -5.62
N PRO A 148 -3.26 14.96 -6.85
CA PRO A 148 -4.40 14.42 -7.60
C PRO A 148 -4.29 12.89 -7.74
N GLY A 149 -5.43 12.20 -7.74
CA GLY A 149 -5.48 10.75 -7.87
C GLY A 149 -6.76 10.27 -8.55
N ASP A 150 -6.90 8.97 -8.70
CA ASP A 150 -8.08 8.32 -9.28
C ASP A 150 -9.15 8.02 -8.23
N ALA A 151 -8.73 7.90 -6.96
CA ALA A 151 -9.63 7.75 -5.82
C ALA A 151 -9.05 8.41 -4.57
N LEU A 152 -9.95 8.78 -3.66
CA LEU A 152 -9.63 9.22 -2.32
C LEU A 152 -10.10 8.15 -1.34
N VAL A 153 -9.21 7.63 -0.51
CA VAL A 153 -9.52 6.63 0.51
C VAL A 153 -9.28 7.23 1.88
N VAL A 154 -10.24 7.08 2.78
CA VAL A 154 -10.14 7.58 4.15
C VAL A 154 -10.27 6.41 5.12
N GLN A 155 -9.35 6.33 6.06
CA GLN A 155 -9.37 5.39 7.16
C GLN A 155 -9.52 6.17 8.46
N ARG A 156 -10.65 6.00 9.15
CA ARG A 156 -10.99 6.74 10.38
C ARG A 156 -10.52 6.03 11.64
N ALA A 157 -10.63 4.71 11.64
CA ALA A 157 -10.25 3.87 12.78
C ALA A 157 -9.06 2.98 12.50
N GLU A 158 -8.34 2.58 13.54
CA GLU A 158 -7.35 1.51 13.43
C GLU A 158 -8.07 0.18 13.21
N SER A 159 -8.06 -0.32 11.98
CA SER A 159 -8.46 -1.68 11.70
C SER A 159 -7.27 -2.63 11.87
N ARG A 160 -7.48 -3.85 12.36
CA ARG A 160 -6.43 -4.87 12.48
C ARG A 160 -5.84 -5.15 11.10
N GLY A 161 -4.54 -4.88 10.93
CA GLY A 161 -3.85 -5.03 9.64
C GLY A 161 -4.11 -3.89 8.65
N ALA A 162 -4.57 -2.72 9.12
CA ALA A 162 -4.77 -1.56 8.27
C ALA A 162 -3.46 -1.12 7.61
N PHE A 163 -3.51 -0.94 6.31
CA PHE A 163 -2.51 -0.27 5.52
C PHE A 163 -3.13 1.04 4.99
N PRO A 164 -2.43 2.13 5.02
CA PRO A 164 -1.04 2.36 5.42
C PRO A 164 -0.85 2.40 6.95
N PRO A 165 0.36 2.03 7.45
CA PRO A 165 0.70 2.09 8.88
C PRO A 165 1.03 3.52 9.33
N ILE A 166 0.06 4.38 9.30
CA ILE A 166 0.12 5.82 9.59
C ILE A 166 -0.95 6.17 10.63
N ALA A 167 -0.81 7.27 11.34
CA ALA A 167 -1.80 7.74 12.33
C ALA A 167 -3.22 7.85 11.72
N ARG A 168 -4.24 7.87 12.56
CA ARG A 168 -5.65 7.96 12.13
C ARG A 168 -6.30 9.24 12.69
N PRO A 169 -7.20 9.87 11.94
CA PRO A 169 -7.62 9.52 10.58
C PRO A 169 -6.50 9.71 9.55
N ALA A 170 -6.46 8.83 8.55
CA ALA A 170 -5.55 8.92 7.41
C ALA A 170 -6.32 9.10 6.11
N VAL A 171 -5.87 10.02 5.28
CA VAL A 171 -6.45 10.30 3.96
C VAL A 171 -5.43 9.96 2.89
N THR A 172 -5.82 9.13 1.94
CA THR A 172 -4.95 8.56 0.91
C THR A 172 -5.46 8.90 -0.48
N SER A 173 -4.61 9.48 -1.30
CA SER A 173 -4.80 9.57 -2.75
C SER A 173 -4.25 8.31 -3.41
N LEU A 174 -5.07 7.66 -4.22
CA LEU A 174 -4.69 6.52 -5.06
C LEU A 174 -4.58 7.00 -6.51
N SER A 175 -3.46 6.76 -7.16
CA SER A 175 -3.26 6.97 -8.59
C SER A 175 -2.85 5.66 -9.27
N VAL A 176 -3.48 5.34 -10.40
CA VAL A 176 -3.21 4.15 -11.19
C VAL A 176 -2.83 4.56 -12.62
N THR A 177 -1.68 4.07 -13.06
CA THR A 177 -1.21 4.18 -14.45
C THR A 177 -1.02 2.80 -15.04
N THR A 178 -0.65 2.69 -16.30
CA THR A 178 -0.37 1.40 -16.96
C THR A 178 0.84 0.69 -16.36
N ASP A 179 1.77 1.43 -15.78
CA ASP A 179 3.06 0.96 -15.29
C ASP A 179 3.23 1.03 -13.78
N ALA A 180 2.30 1.66 -13.06
CA ALA A 180 2.42 1.79 -11.61
C ALA A 180 1.09 2.01 -10.89
N ILE A 181 1.11 1.69 -9.59
CA ILE A 181 0.10 2.09 -8.60
C ILE A 181 0.82 2.96 -7.57
N GLU A 182 0.32 4.17 -7.34
CA GLU A 182 0.87 5.09 -6.35
C GLU A 182 -0.17 5.42 -5.27
N LEU A 183 0.27 5.40 -4.03
CA LEU A 183 -0.49 5.80 -2.86
C LEU A 183 0.26 6.92 -2.15
N THR A 184 -0.43 8.01 -1.85
CA THR A 184 0.09 9.05 -0.95
C THR A 184 -0.92 9.24 0.16
N SER A 185 -0.53 8.90 1.38
CA SER A 185 -1.38 9.01 2.57
C SER A 185 -0.89 10.14 3.46
N ARG A 186 -1.82 10.87 4.04
CA ARG A 186 -1.55 11.89 5.05
C ARG A 186 -2.38 11.67 6.31
N ALA A 187 -1.74 11.91 7.44
CA ALA A 187 -2.39 11.96 8.74
C ALA A 187 -1.78 13.11 9.54
N GLN A 188 -2.47 13.54 10.58
CA GLN A 188 -1.90 14.51 11.51
C GLN A 188 -0.78 13.84 12.31
N ALA A 189 0.40 14.46 12.36
CA ALA A 189 1.51 13.93 13.11
C ALA A 189 1.20 13.89 14.61
N THR A 190 1.38 12.74 15.24
CA THR A 190 1.13 12.55 16.67
C THR A 190 2.27 13.05 17.54
N THR A 191 3.49 13.13 16.98
CA THR A 191 4.68 13.66 17.64
C THR A 191 5.62 14.23 16.58
N ALA A 192 6.13 15.44 16.80
CA ALA A 192 7.20 16.02 16.01
C ALA A 192 8.52 15.26 16.36
N ASN A 193 8.80 14.18 15.68
CA ASN A 193 10.05 13.45 15.83
C ASN A 193 11.08 14.11 14.91
N GLY A 194 11.84 15.08 15.43
CA GLY A 194 12.89 15.78 14.71
C GLY A 194 14.14 14.96 14.37
N GLN A 195 14.04 13.65 14.26
CA GLN A 195 15.16 12.79 13.84
C GLN A 195 15.25 12.78 12.32
N GLN A 196 16.31 13.37 11.80
CA GLN A 196 16.63 13.26 10.38
C GLN A 196 17.10 11.83 10.06
N PRO A 197 16.67 11.28 8.93
CA PRO A 197 17.02 9.94 8.52
C PRO A 197 18.46 9.87 8.01
N THR A 198 19.01 8.70 8.12
CA THR A 198 20.22 8.28 7.41
C THR A 198 19.97 8.35 5.89
N ALA A 199 21.06 8.56 5.14
CA ALA A 199 21.01 8.68 3.68
C ALA A 199 20.14 7.58 3.05
N ASN A 200 19.12 8.00 2.27
CA ASN A 200 18.20 7.12 1.56
C ASN A 200 18.91 6.57 0.31
N ARG A 201 19.75 5.53 0.48
CA ARG A 201 20.49 4.86 -0.59
C ARG A 201 20.26 3.36 -0.49
N PHE A 202 19.92 2.75 -1.61
CA PHE A 202 19.58 1.33 -1.69
C PHE A 202 20.61 0.56 -2.51
N PRO A 203 21.17 -0.55 -2.00
CA PRO A 203 22.00 -1.43 -2.79
C PRO A 203 21.16 -2.12 -3.88
N ARG A 204 21.66 -2.12 -5.11
CA ARG A 204 20.95 -2.67 -6.29
C ARG A 204 20.72 -4.17 -6.21
N GLY A 205 21.66 -4.89 -5.66
CA GLY A 205 21.62 -6.36 -5.56
C GLY A 205 20.71 -6.89 -4.48
N ALA A 206 20.22 -6.06 -3.56
CA ALA A 206 19.36 -6.51 -2.47
C ALA A 206 17.95 -6.90 -2.95
N LEU A 207 17.39 -7.93 -2.34
CA LEU A 207 15.98 -8.32 -2.51
C LEU A 207 15.04 -7.33 -1.81
N LEU A 208 15.46 -6.90 -0.63
CA LEU A 208 14.75 -5.95 0.21
C LEU A 208 15.77 -5.10 0.94
N THR A 209 15.54 -3.81 0.94
CA THR A 209 16.27 -2.87 1.77
C THR A 209 15.31 -2.01 2.55
N ALA A 210 15.56 -1.88 3.85
CA ALA A 210 14.83 -0.99 4.73
C ALA A 210 15.82 -0.04 5.42
N THR A 211 15.60 1.27 5.32
CA THR A 211 16.33 2.31 6.05
C THR A 211 15.39 2.97 7.04
N PHE A 212 15.88 3.32 8.21
CA PHE A 212 15.08 3.95 9.26
C PHE A 212 15.92 4.87 10.14
N ALA A 213 15.32 5.96 10.59
CA ALA A 213 15.96 6.94 11.48
C ALA A 213 15.95 6.50 12.94
N LYS A 214 14.92 5.79 13.34
CA LYS A 214 14.77 5.18 14.66
C LYS A 214 14.16 3.81 14.48
N ALA A 215 14.74 2.81 15.13
CA ALA A 215 14.24 1.47 14.96
C ALA A 215 12.79 1.36 15.44
N PRO A 216 11.91 0.88 14.57
CA PRO A 216 10.52 0.66 14.94
C PRO A 216 10.42 -0.54 15.89
N ARG A 217 9.19 -0.81 16.38
CA ARG A 217 8.83 -2.01 17.19
C ARG A 217 9.33 -3.35 16.61
N MET A 218 9.74 -3.35 15.35
CA MET A 218 10.34 -4.47 14.63
C MET A 218 11.68 -4.96 15.24
N ILE A 219 12.33 -4.19 16.11
CA ILE A 219 13.56 -4.63 16.80
C ILE A 219 13.29 -5.81 17.72
N ASP A 220 12.16 -5.84 18.39
CA ASP A 220 11.82 -6.96 19.27
C ASP A 220 11.63 -8.25 18.45
N ASP A 221 11.10 -8.14 17.24
CA ASP A 221 10.98 -9.27 16.33
C ASP A 221 12.34 -9.66 15.74
N LEU A 222 13.22 -8.70 15.44
CA LEU A 222 14.59 -8.98 15.02
C LEU A 222 15.40 -9.61 16.16
N ASN A 223 15.26 -9.14 17.39
CA ASN A 223 15.89 -9.77 18.55
C ASN A 223 15.46 -11.23 18.73
N ARG A 224 14.16 -11.52 18.48
CA ARG A 224 13.65 -12.91 18.51
C ARG A 224 14.17 -13.74 17.35
N LEU A 225 14.25 -13.16 16.13
CA LEU A 225 14.73 -13.85 14.94
C LEU A 225 16.23 -14.19 15.03
N PHE A 226 17.04 -13.29 15.57
CA PHE A 226 18.48 -13.46 15.66
C PHE A 226 18.94 -14.07 17.01
N GLY A 227 18.03 -14.19 17.98
CA GLY A 227 18.35 -14.70 19.31
C GLY A 227 19.34 -13.81 20.10
N THR A 228 19.59 -12.59 19.63
CA THR A 228 20.54 -11.65 20.22
C THR A 228 19.92 -10.24 20.29
N LYS A 229 20.34 -9.44 21.29
CA LYS A 229 19.92 -8.04 21.40
C LYS A 229 20.68 -7.18 20.39
N VAL A 230 20.15 -7.03 19.17
CA VAL A 230 20.66 -6.06 18.17
C VAL A 230 20.11 -4.65 18.39
N SER A 231 19.19 -4.47 19.35
CA SER A 231 18.56 -3.19 19.70
C SER A 231 19.55 -2.03 19.84
N PRO A 232 20.65 -2.14 20.60
CA PRO A 232 21.57 -1.02 20.80
C PRO A 232 22.22 -0.51 19.51
N LEU A 233 22.43 -1.41 18.54
CA LEU A 233 22.98 -1.02 17.24
C LEU A 233 21.97 -0.22 16.40
N LEU A 234 20.67 -0.51 16.55
CA LEU A 234 19.62 0.00 15.68
C LEU A 234 18.79 1.13 16.29
N GLU A 235 18.94 1.43 17.57
CA GLU A 235 18.14 2.45 18.30
C GLU A 235 18.10 3.81 17.60
N ASN A 236 19.22 4.25 17.04
CA ASN A 236 19.38 5.53 16.36
C ASN A 236 19.43 5.36 14.84
N GLY A 237 18.73 4.38 14.32
CA GLY A 237 18.60 4.17 12.89
C GLY A 237 19.66 3.28 12.26
N GLY A 238 19.42 2.94 11.01
CA GLY A 238 20.28 2.07 10.22
C GLY A 238 19.63 1.62 8.93
N THR A 239 20.32 0.70 8.26
CA THR A 239 19.85 0.04 7.02
C THR A 239 19.93 -1.47 7.21
N ILE A 240 18.88 -2.17 6.79
CA ILE A 240 18.89 -3.62 6.66
C ILE A 240 18.75 -3.94 5.18
N ALA A 241 19.71 -4.68 4.62
CA ALA A 241 19.70 -5.14 3.23
C ALA A 241 19.67 -6.67 3.20
N VAL A 242 18.64 -7.27 2.63
CA VAL A 242 18.48 -8.72 2.48
C VAL A 242 18.84 -9.09 1.05
N TYR A 243 19.79 -10.00 0.86
CA TYR A 243 20.27 -10.46 -0.45
C TYR A 243 19.71 -11.83 -0.82
N HIS A 244 19.41 -12.65 0.18
CA HIS A 244 18.91 -14.00 -0.01
C HIS A 244 17.98 -14.39 1.14
N VAL A 245 17.10 -15.35 0.91
CA VAL A 245 16.30 -16.00 1.95
C VAL A 245 16.50 -17.51 1.80
N ASP A 246 17.04 -18.14 2.83
CA ASP A 246 17.12 -19.61 2.88
C ASP A 246 15.75 -20.17 3.28
N ALA A 247 14.93 -20.43 2.29
CA ALA A 247 13.54 -20.88 2.45
C ALA A 247 13.44 -22.40 2.78
N ARG A 248 14.53 -23.16 2.55
CA ARG A 248 14.53 -24.64 2.71
C ARG A 248 14.65 -25.10 4.14
N LYS A 249 14.97 -24.19 5.07
CA LYS A 249 15.02 -24.51 6.49
C LYS A 249 13.63 -24.53 7.11
N LEU A 250 13.49 -25.26 8.22
CA LEU A 250 12.24 -25.32 8.99
C LEU A 250 11.72 -23.91 9.32
N LEU A 251 12.62 -22.99 9.67
CA LEU A 251 12.35 -21.57 9.80
C LEU A 251 13.17 -20.83 8.72
N PRO A 252 12.52 -20.13 7.79
CA PRO A 252 13.19 -19.35 6.76
C PRO A 252 14.13 -18.33 7.39
N ARG A 253 15.34 -18.25 6.86
CA ARG A 253 16.37 -17.35 7.38
C ARG A 253 16.69 -16.29 6.34
N PRO A 254 16.41 -15.00 6.61
CA PRO A 254 16.92 -13.93 5.76
C PRO A 254 18.43 -13.81 5.94
N LEU A 255 19.15 -13.72 4.84
CA LEU A 255 20.60 -13.55 4.76
C LEU A 255 20.88 -12.16 4.21
N GLY A 256 21.65 -11.37 4.97
CA GLY A 256 21.83 -9.98 4.62
C GLY A 256 22.77 -9.21 5.55
N VAL A 257 22.77 -7.91 5.39
CA VAL A 257 23.65 -6.97 6.09
C VAL A 257 22.83 -5.95 6.87
N ILE A 258 23.25 -5.71 8.09
CA ILE A 258 22.84 -4.56 8.90
C ILE A 258 23.96 -3.53 8.79
N ALA A 259 23.65 -2.32 8.32
CA ALA A 259 24.57 -1.21 8.21
C ALA A 259 24.09 -0.08 9.12
N VAL A 260 24.98 0.40 9.99
CA VAL A 260 24.70 1.49 10.93
C VAL A 260 25.82 2.53 10.87
N PRO A 261 25.56 3.82 11.15
CA PRO A 261 26.63 4.80 11.25
C PRO A 261 27.71 4.37 12.25
N ALA A 262 28.97 4.60 11.90
CA ALA A 262 30.10 4.25 12.74
C ALA A 262 30.33 5.34 13.80
N ASP A 263 29.80 5.15 15.00
CA ASP A 263 30.07 5.95 16.18
C ASP A 263 30.58 5.08 17.34
N ASP A 264 31.12 5.69 18.39
CA ASP A 264 31.73 4.98 19.49
C ASP A 264 30.74 4.12 20.28
N ALA A 265 29.49 4.58 20.43
CA ALA A 265 28.46 3.83 21.12
C ALA A 265 28.11 2.55 20.36
N ARG A 266 27.98 2.64 19.03
CA ARG A 266 27.70 1.48 18.17
C ARG A 266 28.89 0.54 18.04
N ARG A 267 30.14 1.07 18.03
CA ARG A 267 31.35 0.23 18.10
C ARG A 267 31.40 -0.57 19.39
N ALA A 268 31.07 0.06 20.53
CA ALA A 268 30.98 -0.64 21.80
C ALA A 268 29.90 -1.71 21.82
N ALA A 269 28.69 -1.38 21.35
CA ALA A 269 27.60 -2.32 21.25
C ALA A 269 27.89 -3.50 20.29
N LEU A 270 28.61 -3.23 19.18
CA LEU A 270 29.05 -4.26 18.25
C LEU A 270 30.09 -5.18 18.90
N SER A 271 31.05 -4.63 19.66
CA SER A 271 32.05 -5.42 20.39
C SER A 271 31.37 -6.36 21.40
N GLU A 272 30.41 -5.87 22.18
CA GLU A 272 29.65 -6.70 23.13
C GLU A 272 28.87 -7.82 22.40
N LEU A 273 28.28 -7.51 21.26
CA LEU A 273 27.57 -8.48 20.44
C LEU A 273 28.52 -9.56 19.91
N LEU A 274 29.71 -9.17 19.45
CA LEU A 274 30.76 -10.09 18.96
C LEU A 274 31.27 -11.01 20.06
N ASP A 275 31.48 -10.50 21.28
CA ASP A 275 31.89 -11.32 22.40
C ASP A 275 30.85 -12.38 22.77
N ARG A 276 29.58 -12.02 22.69
CA ARG A 276 28.47 -13.01 22.83
C ARG A 276 28.40 -13.97 21.66
N ALA A 277 28.70 -13.50 20.45
CA ALA A 277 28.62 -14.31 19.22
C ALA A 277 29.72 -15.36 19.15
N LYS A 278 30.86 -15.22 19.87
CA LYS A 278 31.89 -16.28 20.00
C LYS A 278 31.29 -17.59 20.51
N ILE A 279 30.27 -17.50 21.36
CA ILE A 279 29.51 -18.69 21.83
C ILE A 279 28.68 -19.28 20.68
N ALA A 280 28.11 -18.44 19.80
CA ALA A 280 27.30 -18.87 18.68
C ALA A 280 28.15 -19.46 17.53
N GLU A 281 29.43 -19.08 17.40
CA GLU A 281 30.36 -19.69 16.44
C GLU A 281 30.56 -21.18 16.74
N ALA A 282 30.53 -21.55 18.01
CA ALA A 282 30.63 -22.96 18.42
C ALA A 282 29.45 -23.82 17.89
N ILE A 283 28.32 -23.20 17.54
CA ILE A 283 27.15 -23.83 16.94
C ILE A 283 26.99 -23.51 15.44
N GLY A 284 28.05 -22.99 14.81
CA GLY A 284 28.12 -22.78 13.36
C GLY A 284 27.52 -21.47 12.84
N VAL A 285 27.22 -20.50 13.71
CA VAL A 285 26.80 -19.15 13.30
C VAL A 285 28.03 -18.27 13.18
N ARG A 286 28.41 -17.90 11.96
CA ARG A 286 29.49 -16.95 11.71
C ARG A 286 28.97 -15.55 11.73
N VAL A 287 29.60 -14.67 12.52
CA VAL A 287 29.33 -13.23 12.51
C VAL A 287 30.48 -12.54 11.79
N ARG A 288 30.17 -11.78 10.76
CA ARG A 288 31.13 -11.00 9.98
C ARG A 288 30.85 -9.52 10.14
N THR A 289 31.92 -8.76 10.28
CA THR A 289 31.87 -7.30 10.41
C THR A 289 32.83 -6.64 9.44
N ALA A 290 32.49 -5.43 8.99
CA ALA A 290 33.39 -4.55 8.26
C ALA A 290 33.04 -3.09 8.57
N GLU A 291 33.94 -2.19 8.23
CA GLU A 291 33.66 -0.75 8.25
C GLU A 291 33.94 -0.20 6.86
N LYS A 292 32.97 0.56 6.31
CA LYS A 292 33.06 1.21 4.99
C LYS A 292 32.28 2.52 4.98
N ASP A 293 32.90 3.57 4.46
CA ASP A 293 32.26 4.88 4.25
C ASP A 293 31.57 5.44 5.52
N GLY A 294 32.17 5.25 6.70
CA GLY A 294 31.63 5.69 7.98
C GLY A 294 30.46 4.85 8.48
N GLN A 295 30.26 3.65 7.95
CA GLN A 295 29.28 2.68 8.40
C GLN A 295 29.93 1.43 8.98
N LEU A 296 29.38 0.94 10.09
CA LEU A 296 29.64 -0.39 10.63
C LEU A 296 28.68 -1.36 9.96
N LEU A 297 29.23 -2.43 9.42
CA LEU A 297 28.49 -3.50 8.74
C LEU A 297 28.52 -4.76 9.61
N LEU A 298 27.36 -5.41 9.73
CA LEU A 298 27.18 -6.67 10.45
C LEU A 298 26.42 -7.64 9.56
N SER A 299 26.91 -8.86 9.41
CA SER A 299 26.25 -9.94 8.71
C SER A 299 26.45 -11.27 9.44
N PHE A 300 25.48 -12.18 9.28
CA PHE A 300 25.56 -13.55 9.79
C PHE A 300 25.87 -14.56 8.69
N ASP A 301 26.33 -14.07 7.53
CA ASP A 301 26.70 -14.83 6.34
C ASP A 301 27.69 -14.05 5.45
N ASP A 302 27.87 -14.50 4.22
CA ASP A 302 28.79 -13.87 3.25
C ASP A 302 28.16 -12.69 2.49
N SER A 303 26.93 -12.26 2.83
CA SER A 303 26.25 -11.11 2.18
C SER A 303 27.03 -9.81 2.33
N ILE A 304 27.92 -9.71 3.33
CA ILE A 304 28.78 -8.54 3.54
C ILE A 304 29.69 -8.29 2.32
N ASP A 305 30.23 -9.34 1.71
CA ASP A 305 31.08 -9.22 0.53
C ASP A 305 30.30 -8.73 -0.70
N THR A 306 29.02 -9.13 -0.79
CA THR A 306 28.10 -8.64 -1.80
C THR A 306 27.77 -7.18 -1.57
N TYR A 307 27.44 -6.80 -0.35
CA TYR A 307 27.13 -5.41 0.03
C TYR A 307 28.31 -4.47 -0.24
N LEU A 308 29.54 -4.89 0.07
CA LEU A 308 30.75 -4.09 -0.15
C LEU A 308 31.04 -3.81 -1.63
N LYS A 309 30.63 -4.70 -2.54
CA LYS A 309 30.81 -4.60 -3.99
C LYS A 309 29.62 -3.99 -4.69
N ASP A 310 28.48 -3.87 -4.00
CA ASP A 310 27.22 -3.44 -4.62
C ASP A 310 27.23 -1.95 -4.98
N ALA A 311 26.53 -1.61 -6.05
CA ALA A 311 26.25 -0.25 -6.43
C ALA A 311 25.04 0.27 -5.68
N PHE A 312 25.07 1.53 -5.25
CA PHE A 312 24.00 2.15 -4.50
C PHE A 312 23.22 3.15 -5.35
N GLU A 313 21.92 3.09 -5.28
CA GLU A 313 21.01 4.03 -5.92
C GLU A 313 20.33 4.93 -4.89
N PRO A 314 20.02 6.19 -5.24
CA PRO A 314 19.23 7.05 -4.38
C PRO A 314 17.80 6.48 -4.27
N GLY A 315 17.19 6.66 -3.11
CA GLY A 315 15.77 6.39 -2.92
C GLY A 315 14.90 7.30 -3.79
N ARG A 316 13.72 6.83 -4.15
CA ARG A 316 12.76 7.56 -5.00
C ARG A 316 12.30 8.87 -4.37
N TRP A 317 12.14 8.90 -3.05
CA TRP A 317 11.73 10.07 -2.30
C TRP A 317 12.85 10.55 -1.37
N PRO A 318 12.80 11.82 -0.95
CA PRO A 318 13.72 12.31 0.07
C PRO A 318 13.70 11.41 1.31
N ALA A 319 14.81 11.43 2.02
CA ALA A 319 14.93 10.70 3.26
C ALA A 319 13.81 11.09 4.23
N GLY A 320 13.08 10.10 4.75
CA GLY A 320 12.02 10.21 5.72
C GLY A 320 12.35 9.44 7.00
N ARG A 321 11.36 9.21 7.87
CA ARG A 321 11.56 8.41 9.09
C ARG A 321 12.00 6.98 8.76
N TRP A 322 11.46 6.44 7.68
CA TRP A 322 11.91 5.17 7.10
C TRP A 322 11.64 5.14 5.59
N ALA A 323 12.36 4.28 4.92
CA ALA A 323 12.11 3.94 3.52
C ALA A 323 12.40 2.47 3.27
N VAL A 324 11.65 1.87 2.35
CA VAL A 324 11.80 0.47 1.95
C VAL A 324 11.82 0.38 0.44
N ARG A 325 12.71 -0.44 -0.10
CA ARG A 325 12.69 -0.91 -1.49
C ARG A 325 12.68 -2.43 -1.51
N MET A 326 11.82 -3.00 -2.33
CA MET A 326 11.68 -4.42 -2.53
C MET A 326 11.74 -4.75 -4.02
N ASP A 327 12.59 -5.69 -4.40
CA ASP A 327 12.60 -6.32 -5.72
C ASP A 327 11.49 -7.39 -5.75
N ALA A 328 10.34 -7.00 -6.26
CA ALA A 328 9.16 -7.86 -6.24
C ALA A 328 9.34 -9.11 -7.12
N GLN A 329 10.07 -8.99 -8.24
CA GLN A 329 10.31 -10.13 -9.14
C GLN A 329 11.14 -11.23 -8.49
N ARG A 330 12.15 -10.85 -7.72
CA ARG A 330 13.03 -11.80 -7.03
C ARG A 330 12.40 -12.33 -5.75
N ILE A 331 11.52 -11.57 -5.11
CA ILE A 331 10.83 -11.98 -3.88
C ILE A 331 9.63 -12.89 -4.18
N ALA A 332 8.92 -12.72 -5.28
CA ALA A 332 7.73 -13.49 -5.59
C ALA A 332 7.96 -15.03 -5.56
N PRO A 333 8.99 -15.60 -6.21
CA PRO A 333 9.27 -17.03 -6.12
C PRO A 333 9.61 -17.48 -4.69
N ILE A 334 10.33 -16.67 -3.94
CA ILE A 334 10.64 -16.95 -2.52
C ILE A 334 9.34 -16.97 -1.69
N ALA A 335 8.47 -15.98 -1.89
CA ALA A 335 7.18 -15.91 -1.20
C ALA A 335 6.31 -17.15 -1.51
N ARG A 336 6.36 -17.66 -2.76
CA ARG A 336 5.69 -18.88 -3.16
C ARG A 336 6.26 -20.10 -2.42
N GLU A 337 7.57 -20.28 -2.43
CA GLU A 337 8.25 -21.37 -1.71
C GLU A 337 7.94 -21.30 -0.20
N LEU A 338 7.96 -20.11 0.39
CA LEU A 338 7.60 -19.90 1.79
C LEU A 338 6.13 -20.25 2.08
N SER A 339 5.21 -19.96 1.16
CA SER A 339 3.78 -20.28 1.31
C SER A 339 3.52 -21.79 1.39
N GLU A 340 4.40 -22.59 0.80
CA GLU A 340 4.36 -24.04 0.80
C GLU A 340 5.08 -24.65 2.01
N SER A 341 5.88 -23.86 2.73
CA SER A 341 6.66 -24.33 3.88
C SER A 341 5.77 -24.74 5.06
N ILE A 342 5.88 -26.02 5.45
CA ILE A 342 5.18 -26.57 6.61
C ILE A 342 5.61 -25.88 7.90
N GLY A 343 6.90 -25.57 8.04
CA GLY A 343 7.45 -24.93 9.23
C GLY A 343 6.84 -23.54 9.47
N LEU A 344 6.67 -22.76 8.41
CA LEU A 344 6.07 -21.41 8.51
C LEU A 344 4.57 -21.48 8.82
N ARG A 345 3.84 -22.46 8.25
CA ARG A 345 2.42 -22.69 8.56
C ARG A 345 2.20 -23.02 10.03
N VAL A 346 3.09 -23.80 10.62
CA VAL A 346 3.04 -24.15 12.04
C VAL A 346 3.46 -22.99 12.94
N ALA A 347 4.52 -22.27 12.57
CA ALA A 347 5.05 -21.15 13.36
C ALA A 347 4.18 -19.88 13.32
N SER A 348 3.48 -19.67 12.22
CA SER A 348 2.67 -18.45 12.01
C SER A 348 1.31 -18.74 11.36
N PRO A 349 0.42 -19.47 12.04
CA PRO A 349 -0.87 -19.86 11.46
C PRO A 349 -1.77 -18.66 11.10
N ARG A 350 -1.50 -17.49 11.69
CA ARG A 350 -2.23 -16.24 11.36
C ARG A 350 -1.93 -15.71 9.97
N LEU A 351 -0.69 -15.90 9.46
CA LEU A 351 -0.29 -15.49 8.10
C LEU A 351 -1.00 -16.35 7.03
N PHE A 352 -1.42 -17.55 7.38
CA PHE A 352 -2.01 -18.54 6.46
C PHE A 352 -3.52 -18.74 6.64
N ARG A 353 -4.18 -17.90 7.45
CA ARG A 353 -5.65 -18.01 7.65
C ARG A 353 -6.46 -17.88 6.37
N SER A 354 -5.88 -17.23 5.35
CA SER A 354 -6.44 -17.15 4.02
C SER A 354 -5.38 -17.50 2.98
N ALA A 355 -5.24 -18.77 2.65
CA ALA A 355 -4.36 -19.24 1.56
C ALA A 355 -4.72 -18.56 0.22
N ARG A 356 -5.99 -18.19 0.05
CA ARG A 356 -6.49 -17.46 -1.13
C ARG A 356 -5.93 -16.04 -1.22
N ASP A 357 -5.92 -15.32 -0.09
CA ASP A 357 -5.40 -13.95 -0.06
C ASP A 357 -3.88 -13.92 -0.22
N LEU A 358 -3.19 -14.91 0.37
CA LEU A 358 -1.75 -15.06 0.20
C LEU A 358 -1.38 -15.34 -1.27
N ASN A 359 -2.09 -16.23 -1.95
CA ASN A 359 -1.85 -16.53 -3.36
C ASN A 359 -2.14 -15.32 -4.27
N ARG A 360 -3.15 -14.52 -3.96
CA ARG A 360 -3.42 -13.25 -4.67
C ARG A 360 -2.29 -12.26 -4.48
N TRP A 361 -1.82 -12.09 -3.25
CA TRP A 361 -0.70 -11.22 -2.94
C TRP A 361 0.56 -11.63 -3.68
N ILE A 362 0.89 -12.93 -3.69
CA ILE A 362 2.01 -13.49 -4.46
C ILE A 362 1.82 -13.23 -5.95
N GLY A 363 0.62 -13.44 -6.49
CA GLY A 363 0.29 -13.14 -7.89
C GLY A 363 0.48 -11.66 -8.24
N GLY A 364 0.16 -10.75 -7.33
CA GLY A 364 0.46 -9.32 -7.47
C GLY A 364 1.96 -9.02 -7.51
N LEU A 365 2.74 -9.65 -6.62
CA LEU A 365 4.21 -9.52 -6.61
C LEU A 365 4.84 -10.01 -7.91
N GLU A 366 4.36 -11.10 -8.48
CA GLU A 366 4.89 -11.65 -9.75
C GLU A 366 4.75 -10.70 -10.94
N ARG A 367 3.78 -9.78 -10.88
CA ARG A 367 3.52 -8.77 -11.91
C ARG A 367 4.16 -7.43 -11.61
N ALA A 368 4.63 -7.23 -10.39
CA ALA A 368 5.38 -6.06 -10.01
C ALA A 368 6.88 -6.24 -10.29
N SER A 369 7.56 -5.16 -10.63
CA SER A 369 9.03 -5.11 -10.71
C SER A 369 9.61 -4.68 -9.37
N THR A 370 9.16 -3.54 -8.85
CA THR A 370 9.63 -2.99 -7.59
C THR A 370 8.48 -2.47 -6.74
N ILE A 371 8.69 -2.48 -5.42
CA ILE A 371 7.84 -1.80 -4.46
C ILE A 371 8.73 -0.85 -3.68
N ASP A 372 8.46 0.44 -3.80
CA ASP A 372 9.08 1.49 -3.01
C ASP A 372 8.06 2.04 -2.03
N ALA A 373 8.48 2.25 -0.78
CA ALA A 373 7.67 2.91 0.24
C ALA A 373 8.55 3.83 1.08
N ALA A 374 8.03 4.97 1.46
CA ALA A 374 8.72 5.89 2.36
C ALA A 374 7.71 6.65 3.22
N ASP A 375 8.11 6.90 4.45
CA ASP A 375 7.35 7.66 5.41
C ASP A 375 8.18 8.87 5.87
N SER A 376 7.58 10.05 5.84
CA SER A 376 8.23 11.32 6.14
C SER A 376 7.31 12.23 6.95
N ASP A 377 7.91 13.15 7.71
CA ASP A 377 7.20 14.24 8.34
C ASP A 377 7.24 15.48 7.41
N GLU A 378 6.10 15.97 7.01
CA GLU A 378 5.95 17.19 6.22
C GLU A 378 5.19 18.25 7.03
N GLY A 379 5.92 19.00 7.87
CA GLY A 379 5.36 19.98 8.79
C GLY A 379 4.52 19.32 9.90
N ALA A 380 3.24 19.62 9.94
CA ALA A 380 2.29 19.05 10.92
C ALA A 380 1.77 17.66 10.50
N TYR A 381 2.22 17.13 9.38
CA TYR A 381 1.67 15.90 8.80
C TYR A 381 2.69 14.79 8.72
N GLU A 382 2.21 13.59 9.02
CA GLU A 382 2.86 12.32 8.68
C GLU A 382 2.43 11.93 7.27
N VAL A 383 3.40 11.66 6.39
CA VAL A 383 3.16 11.35 4.97
C VAL A 383 3.79 10.03 4.61
N LEU A 384 2.96 9.08 4.19
CA LEU A 384 3.39 7.80 3.63
C LEU A 384 3.21 7.82 2.11
N LYS A 385 4.26 7.50 1.39
CA LYS A 385 4.25 7.32 -0.07
C LYS A 385 4.59 5.86 -0.39
N VAL A 386 3.80 5.25 -1.27
CA VAL A 386 4.05 3.90 -1.78
C VAL A 386 3.91 3.91 -3.29
N ARG A 387 4.84 3.24 -3.97
CA ARG A 387 4.74 2.97 -5.41
C ARG A 387 5.01 1.50 -5.67
N ILE A 388 4.11 0.88 -6.39
CA ILE A 388 4.27 -0.46 -6.93
C ILE A 388 4.42 -0.30 -8.44
N THR A 389 5.59 -0.62 -8.96
CA THR A 389 5.89 -0.53 -10.40
C THR A 389 5.59 -1.87 -11.06
N ALA A 390 4.86 -1.88 -12.16
CA ALA A 390 4.60 -3.08 -12.96
C ALA A 390 5.86 -3.54 -13.72
N LYS A 391 5.81 -4.79 -14.16
CA LYS A 391 6.81 -5.34 -15.12
C LYS A 391 6.72 -4.67 -16.45
#